data_414a6e16042809555d5cf65e2a40d01f
#
_entry.id   414a6e16042809555d5cf65e2a40d01f
#
_cell.length_a   1.000
_cell.length_b   1.000
_cell.length_c   1.000
_cell.angle_alpha   90.00
_cell.angle_beta   90.00
_cell.angle_gamma   90.00
#
_symmetry.space_group_name_H-M   'P 1'
#
loop_
_entity.id
_entity.type
_entity.pdbx_description
1 polymer ?
#
loop_
_entity_poly.entity_id
_entity_poly.type
_entity_poly.pdbx_seq_one_letter_code
_entity_poly.pdbx_strand_id
1 'polypeptide(L)'
;MFEYQLNMAETVGFAIILLLLGRWIKKKVGFFEKFFIPAPVIGGTLFSIILLIGHQTESFTFTFNNDIKNLLMIAFFTTVGFSASLKILAKGGVGVALFLLAATILVILQDIVGPVLAKALGINPLLGLAAGSIPLTGGHGTSGAFGPYLEELGASGATVVAVASATYGLISGCLIGGPIARRLMIKNNLKPTEGKAGFDSSLLNNESEMTEESLFSAVVYVGIAMGIGATINIILEKYGIKFPAYLMGMVVAAIMRNVIDASQKPLPFNEIGVIGNISLSLFLSMALMSMKLWELIELAGPLSIILIVQTIVMALFAYYVTFNIMGRDYDAAVISTGHCGFGLGATPNAIANMETFTATNGPSVKAFFIIPIVGSLFIDFVNAMVIKGFASWIVANFR
;
A
#
# COMPACT_ATOMS: atom_id res chain seq x y z
N MET A 1 37.75 -2.96 3.53
CA MET A 1 36.34 -3.25 3.58
C MET A 1 36.07 -4.54 2.83
N PHE A 2 35.42 -5.53 3.44
CA PHE A 2 35.04 -6.78 2.77
C PHE A 2 33.80 -6.50 1.88
N GLU A 3 33.88 -6.80 0.60
CA GLU A 3 32.77 -6.61 -0.35
C GLU A 3 32.34 -7.98 -0.88
N TYR A 4 31.02 -8.25 -0.81
CA TYR A 4 30.46 -9.49 -1.34
C TYR A 4 29.21 -9.19 -2.18
N GLN A 5 29.21 -9.65 -3.41
CA GLN A 5 28.09 -9.52 -4.32
C GLN A 5 27.33 -10.85 -4.37
N LEU A 6 26.10 -10.84 -3.84
CA LEU A 6 25.22 -12.00 -3.92
C LEU A 6 24.68 -12.17 -5.35
N ASN A 7 24.75 -13.39 -5.86
CA ASN A 7 24.08 -13.73 -7.11
C ASN A 7 22.55 -13.82 -6.90
N MET A 8 21.81 -14.08 -8.00
CA MET A 8 20.36 -14.13 -7.99
C MET A 8 19.80 -15.16 -6.99
N ALA A 9 20.33 -16.40 -6.99
CA ALA A 9 19.84 -17.47 -6.12
C ALA A 9 20.17 -17.20 -4.64
N GLU A 10 21.38 -16.70 -4.36
CA GLU A 10 21.81 -16.31 -3.02
C GLU A 10 20.92 -15.17 -2.47
N THR A 11 20.63 -14.17 -3.31
CA THR A 11 19.77 -13.03 -2.92
C THR A 11 18.36 -13.50 -2.53
N VAL A 12 17.76 -14.39 -3.32
CA VAL A 12 16.43 -14.97 -3.01
C VAL A 12 16.47 -15.82 -1.74
N GLY A 13 17.43 -16.73 -1.64
CA GLY A 13 17.60 -17.60 -0.47
C GLY A 13 17.78 -16.81 0.82
N PHE A 14 18.60 -15.76 0.77
CA PHE A 14 18.83 -14.89 1.92
C PHE A 14 17.58 -14.08 2.29
N ALA A 15 16.85 -13.53 1.30
CA ALA A 15 15.59 -12.84 1.54
C ALA A 15 14.54 -13.75 2.21
N ILE A 16 14.48 -15.04 1.83
CA ILE A 16 13.57 -16.02 2.45
C ILE A 16 13.97 -16.27 3.92
N ILE A 17 15.26 -16.39 4.21
CA ILE A 17 15.75 -16.55 5.60
C ILE A 17 15.33 -15.35 6.46
N LEU A 18 15.50 -14.14 5.95
CA LEU A 18 15.09 -12.91 6.65
C LEU A 18 13.57 -12.83 6.82
N LEU A 19 12.79 -13.24 5.82
CA LEU A 19 11.34 -13.34 5.92
C LEU A 19 10.89 -14.31 7.01
N LEU A 20 11.53 -15.48 7.10
CA LEU A 20 11.23 -16.48 8.14
C LEU A 20 11.62 -15.97 9.52
N LEU A 21 12.77 -15.30 9.64
CA LEU A 21 13.18 -14.63 10.88
C LEU A 21 12.15 -13.56 11.30
N GLY A 22 11.72 -12.73 10.36
CA GLY A 22 10.68 -11.73 10.62
C GLY A 22 9.35 -12.34 11.06
N ARG A 23 8.92 -13.47 10.45
CA ARG A 23 7.74 -14.22 10.88
C ARG A 23 7.87 -14.78 12.30
N TRP A 24 9.04 -15.29 12.63
CA TRP A 24 9.33 -15.80 13.97
C TRP A 24 9.30 -14.70 15.02
N ILE A 25 9.96 -13.56 14.77
CA ILE A 25 9.95 -12.40 15.66
C ILE A 25 8.54 -11.84 15.84
N LYS A 26 7.77 -11.71 14.75
CA LYS A 26 6.39 -11.21 14.81
C LYS A 26 5.53 -12.03 15.77
N LYS A 27 5.66 -13.37 15.77
CA LYS A 27 4.94 -14.26 16.68
C LYS A 27 5.39 -14.11 18.15
N LYS A 28 6.60 -13.63 18.41
CA LYS A 28 7.16 -13.49 19.77
C LYS A 28 6.94 -12.11 20.37
N VAL A 29 6.82 -11.08 19.55
CA VAL A 29 6.70 -9.69 19.96
C VAL A 29 5.35 -9.15 19.54
N GLY A 30 4.40 -9.15 20.48
CA GLY A 30 3.01 -8.75 20.24
C GLY A 30 2.83 -7.32 19.69
N PHE A 31 3.83 -6.44 19.83
CA PHE A 31 3.84 -5.11 19.22
C PHE A 31 3.69 -5.18 17.71
N PHE A 32 4.46 -6.04 17.02
CA PHE A 32 4.42 -6.16 15.57
C PHE A 32 3.09 -6.75 15.06
N GLU A 33 2.49 -7.64 15.83
CA GLU A 33 1.18 -8.21 15.51
C GLU A 33 0.08 -7.18 15.71
N LYS A 34 0.10 -6.47 16.84
CA LYS A 34 -0.88 -5.43 17.21
C LYS A 34 -0.97 -4.30 16.17
N PHE A 35 0.14 -3.92 15.56
CA PHE A 35 0.19 -2.86 14.55
C PHE A 35 0.28 -3.39 13.11
N PHE A 36 0.04 -4.68 12.89
CA PHE A 36 0.03 -5.33 11.56
C PHE A 36 1.31 -5.16 10.75
N ILE A 37 2.46 -4.95 11.42
CA ILE A 37 3.75 -4.75 10.75
C ILE A 37 4.09 -6.04 9.98
N PRO A 38 4.36 -5.94 8.65
CA PRO A 38 4.66 -7.12 7.83
C PRO A 38 5.96 -7.81 8.25
N ALA A 39 5.98 -9.14 8.19
CA ALA A 39 7.18 -9.90 8.53
C ALA A 39 8.42 -9.55 7.69
N PRO A 40 8.31 -9.28 6.36
CA PRO A 40 9.43 -8.80 5.56
C PRO A 40 10.06 -7.51 6.10
N VAL A 41 9.23 -6.60 6.65
CA VAL A 41 9.70 -5.33 7.24
C VAL A 41 10.58 -5.61 8.45
N ILE A 42 10.16 -6.52 9.32
CA ILE A 42 10.91 -6.87 10.54
C ILE A 42 12.27 -7.49 10.16
N GLY A 43 12.26 -8.53 9.34
CA GLY A 43 13.49 -9.24 8.94
C GLY A 43 14.43 -8.38 8.09
N GLY A 44 13.89 -7.65 7.11
CA GLY A 44 14.65 -6.77 6.24
C GLY A 44 15.30 -5.60 6.99
N THR A 45 14.55 -4.92 7.87
CA THR A 45 15.07 -3.80 8.68
C THR A 45 16.15 -4.27 9.64
N LEU A 46 16.01 -5.42 10.28
CA LEU A 46 17.08 -5.97 11.14
C LEU A 46 18.38 -6.14 10.36
N PHE A 47 18.31 -6.66 9.14
CA PHE A 47 19.51 -6.82 8.32
C PHE A 47 20.05 -5.47 7.84
N SER A 48 19.20 -4.52 7.52
CA SER A 48 19.62 -3.15 7.16
C SER A 48 20.36 -2.44 8.30
N ILE A 49 20.01 -2.75 9.57
CA ILE A 49 20.76 -2.28 10.73
C ILE A 49 22.17 -2.91 10.76
N ILE A 50 22.29 -4.19 10.42
CA ILE A 50 23.59 -4.85 10.29
C ILE A 50 24.41 -4.19 9.17
N LEU A 51 23.81 -3.88 8.02
CA LEU A 51 24.46 -3.15 6.94
C LEU A 51 24.91 -1.74 7.36
N LEU A 52 24.09 -1.05 8.15
CA LEU A 52 24.45 0.26 8.70
C LEU A 52 25.71 0.17 9.56
N ILE A 53 25.80 -0.82 10.45
CA ILE A 53 26.98 -1.07 11.27
C ILE A 53 28.20 -1.35 10.39
N GLY A 54 28.07 -2.24 9.40
CA GLY A 54 29.14 -2.55 8.44
C GLY A 54 29.63 -1.33 7.69
N HIS A 55 28.72 -0.47 7.25
CA HIS A 55 29.02 0.78 6.55
C HIS A 55 29.76 1.79 7.45
N GLN A 56 29.26 2.03 8.66
CA GLN A 56 29.87 2.98 9.60
C GLN A 56 31.24 2.53 10.13
N THR A 57 31.44 1.22 10.25
CA THR A 57 32.73 0.65 10.68
C THR A 57 33.68 0.37 9.53
N GLU A 58 33.28 0.63 8.29
CA GLU A 58 34.03 0.30 7.06
C GLU A 58 34.47 -1.18 6.98
N SER A 59 33.75 -2.07 7.67
CA SER A 59 34.14 -3.46 7.82
C SER A 59 33.67 -4.31 6.64
N PHE A 60 32.41 -4.19 6.23
CA PHE A 60 31.83 -4.97 5.15
C PHE A 60 30.69 -4.24 4.45
N THR A 61 30.45 -4.62 3.18
CA THR A 61 29.28 -4.23 2.39
C THR A 61 28.79 -5.43 1.57
N PHE A 62 27.45 -5.48 1.38
CA PHE A 62 26.81 -6.47 0.52
C PHE A 62 26.07 -5.77 -0.61
N THR A 63 26.19 -6.32 -1.81
CA THR A 63 25.38 -5.91 -2.96
C THR A 63 24.51 -7.09 -3.41
N PHE A 64 23.29 -6.79 -3.85
CA PHE A 64 22.26 -7.78 -4.15
C PHE A 64 21.86 -7.73 -5.62
N ASN A 65 21.53 -8.90 -6.19
CA ASN A 65 20.92 -8.95 -7.51
C ASN A 65 19.46 -8.50 -7.42
N ASN A 66 19.06 -7.57 -8.30
CA ASN A 66 17.73 -6.96 -8.28
C ASN A 66 16.73 -7.55 -9.29
N ASP A 67 17.16 -8.49 -10.16
CA ASP A 67 16.32 -8.96 -11.27
C ASP A 67 15.04 -9.67 -10.77
N ILE A 68 15.18 -10.60 -9.83
CA ILE A 68 14.05 -11.30 -9.24
C ILE A 68 13.18 -10.35 -8.40
N LYS A 69 13.79 -9.42 -7.67
CA LYS A 69 13.04 -8.38 -6.92
C LYS A 69 12.13 -7.61 -7.87
N ASN A 70 12.66 -7.16 -9.00
CA ASN A 70 11.91 -6.40 -10.00
C ASN A 70 10.81 -7.24 -10.65
N LEU A 71 11.08 -8.50 -10.97
CA LEU A 71 10.09 -9.43 -11.53
C LEU A 71 8.92 -9.64 -10.54
N LEU A 72 9.23 -9.90 -9.27
CA LEU A 72 8.21 -10.10 -8.22
C LEU A 72 7.40 -8.84 -7.94
N MET A 73 8.02 -7.67 -8.01
CA MET A 73 7.34 -6.38 -7.92
C MET A 73 6.34 -6.21 -9.07
N ILE A 74 6.75 -6.49 -10.31
CA ILE A 74 5.85 -6.43 -11.47
C ILE A 74 4.70 -7.42 -11.31
N ALA A 75 4.98 -8.67 -10.87
CA ALA A 75 3.95 -9.68 -10.61
C ALA A 75 2.95 -9.20 -9.56
N PHE A 76 3.41 -8.67 -8.43
CA PHE A 76 2.54 -8.12 -7.37
C PHE A 76 1.60 -7.03 -7.92
N PHE A 77 2.13 -6.00 -8.56
CA PHE A 77 1.28 -4.92 -9.09
C PHE A 77 0.36 -5.38 -10.22
N THR A 78 0.76 -6.38 -10.98
CA THR A 78 -0.14 -7.01 -11.98
C THR A 78 -1.32 -7.68 -11.28
N THR A 79 -1.11 -8.38 -10.16
CA THR A 79 -2.23 -8.96 -9.39
C THR A 79 -3.14 -7.88 -8.79
N VAL A 80 -2.59 -6.74 -8.35
CA VAL A 80 -3.39 -5.57 -7.95
C VAL A 80 -4.28 -5.07 -9.08
N GLY A 81 -3.78 -5.05 -10.33
CA GLY A 81 -4.59 -4.71 -11.50
C GLY A 81 -5.82 -5.61 -11.69
N PHE A 82 -5.69 -6.92 -11.46
CA PHE A 82 -6.82 -7.85 -11.50
C PHE A 82 -7.88 -7.61 -10.42
N SER A 83 -7.59 -6.84 -9.39
CA SER A 83 -8.57 -6.44 -8.37
C SER A 83 -9.53 -5.35 -8.86
N ALA A 84 -9.16 -4.55 -9.85
CA ALA A 84 -9.90 -3.38 -10.33
C ALA A 84 -11.10 -3.77 -11.24
N SER A 85 -12.19 -4.26 -10.64
CA SER A 85 -13.41 -4.68 -11.33
C SER A 85 -14.50 -3.60 -11.30
N LEU A 86 -14.83 -3.03 -12.45
CA LEU A 86 -15.95 -2.08 -12.60
C LEU A 86 -17.30 -2.73 -12.26
N LYS A 87 -17.45 -4.04 -12.49
CA LYS A 87 -18.64 -4.81 -12.12
C LYS A 87 -18.84 -4.85 -10.60
N ILE A 88 -17.76 -5.07 -9.84
CA ILE A 88 -17.81 -5.04 -8.37
C ILE A 88 -18.07 -3.60 -7.87
N LEU A 89 -17.44 -2.61 -8.48
CA LEU A 89 -17.66 -1.19 -8.16
C LEU A 89 -19.14 -0.82 -8.36
N ALA A 90 -19.73 -1.18 -9.50
CA ALA A 90 -21.15 -0.91 -9.79
C ALA A 90 -22.09 -1.63 -8.81
N LYS A 91 -21.79 -2.90 -8.45
CA LYS A 91 -22.57 -3.66 -7.46
C LYS A 91 -22.43 -3.10 -6.04
N GLY A 92 -21.30 -2.49 -5.72
CA GLY A 92 -21.05 -1.83 -4.44
C GLY A 92 -21.90 -0.57 -4.21
N GLY A 93 -22.51 -0.07 -5.27
CA GLY A 93 -23.45 1.05 -5.25
C GLY A 93 -22.82 2.39 -4.85
N VAL A 94 -23.69 3.34 -4.54
CA VAL A 94 -23.30 4.74 -4.26
C VAL A 94 -22.35 4.85 -3.06
N GLY A 95 -22.49 4.00 -2.04
CA GLY A 95 -21.63 4.04 -0.85
C GLY A 95 -20.15 3.73 -1.17
N VAL A 96 -19.89 2.70 -1.97
CA VAL A 96 -18.53 2.35 -2.41
C VAL A 96 -17.96 3.44 -3.30
N ALA A 97 -18.76 3.98 -4.24
CA ALA A 97 -18.32 5.06 -5.13
C ALA A 97 -17.98 6.34 -4.37
N LEU A 98 -18.82 6.75 -3.40
CA LEU A 98 -18.56 7.93 -2.57
C LEU A 98 -17.33 7.75 -1.68
N PHE A 99 -17.14 6.55 -1.12
CA PHE A 99 -15.96 6.30 -0.30
C PHE A 99 -14.68 6.23 -1.15
N LEU A 100 -14.73 5.64 -2.34
CA LEU A 100 -13.61 5.66 -3.29
C LEU A 100 -13.24 7.11 -3.69
N LEU A 101 -14.25 7.96 -3.92
CA LEU A 101 -14.02 9.38 -4.17
C LEU A 101 -13.35 10.07 -2.98
N ALA A 102 -13.85 9.85 -1.76
CA ALA A 102 -13.24 10.41 -0.55
C ALA A 102 -11.79 9.93 -0.36
N ALA A 103 -11.51 8.64 -0.57
CA ALA A 103 -10.18 8.08 -0.49
C ALA A 103 -9.24 8.67 -1.57
N THR A 104 -9.74 8.86 -2.80
CA THR A 104 -8.98 9.51 -3.89
C THR A 104 -8.63 10.96 -3.54
N ILE A 105 -9.57 11.71 -2.98
CA ILE A 105 -9.30 13.09 -2.54
C ILE A 105 -8.25 13.13 -1.44
N LEU A 106 -8.28 12.17 -0.50
CA LEU A 106 -7.25 12.05 0.53
C LEU A 106 -5.87 11.77 -0.07
N VAL A 107 -5.76 10.83 -1.01
CA VAL A 107 -4.52 10.52 -1.73
C VAL A 107 -3.93 11.76 -2.38
N ILE A 108 -4.74 12.51 -3.12
CA ILE A 108 -4.32 13.77 -3.76
C ILE A 108 -3.84 14.79 -2.71
N LEU A 109 -4.58 14.91 -1.59
CA LEU A 109 -4.23 15.83 -0.52
C LEU A 109 -2.90 15.45 0.15
N GLN A 110 -2.65 14.16 0.40
CA GLN A 110 -1.38 13.66 0.93
C GLN A 110 -0.21 13.98 0.00
N ASP A 111 -0.42 13.85 -1.31
CA ASP A 111 0.60 14.10 -2.34
C ASP A 111 0.79 15.59 -2.65
N ILE A 112 -0.10 16.46 -2.20
CA ILE A 112 0.09 17.91 -2.17
C ILE A 112 0.85 18.31 -0.90
N VAL A 113 0.37 17.86 0.26
CA VAL A 113 0.89 18.28 1.57
C VAL A 113 2.36 17.85 1.75
N GLY A 114 2.69 16.60 1.41
CA GLY A 114 4.05 16.08 1.56
C GLY A 114 5.09 16.90 0.79
N PRO A 115 4.98 17.06 -0.56
CA PRO A 115 5.92 17.84 -1.36
C PRO A 115 5.98 19.33 -0.99
N VAL A 116 4.84 19.95 -0.64
CA VAL A 116 4.81 21.35 -0.21
C VAL A 116 5.61 21.54 1.09
N LEU A 117 5.42 20.65 2.07
CA LEU A 117 6.18 20.69 3.32
C LEU A 117 7.66 20.38 3.09
N ALA A 118 7.98 19.39 2.27
CA ALA A 118 9.36 19.05 1.93
C ALA A 118 10.09 20.27 1.35
N LYS A 119 9.45 20.96 0.41
CA LYS A 119 10.00 22.22 -0.17
C LYS A 119 10.17 23.30 0.90
N ALA A 120 9.19 23.50 1.77
CA ALA A 120 9.26 24.48 2.86
C ALA A 120 10.36 24.17 3.88
N LEU A 121 10.68 22.89 4.06
CA LEU A 121 11.75 22.41 4.95
C LEU A 121 13.12 22.32 4.25
N GLY A 122 13.23 22.75 2.98
CA GLY A 122 14.49 22.78 2.23
C GLY A 122 14.98 21.43 1.75
N ILE A 123 14.11 20.40 1.70
CA ILE A 123 14.45 19.07 1.15
C ILE A 123 13.77 18.85 -0.20
N ASN A 124 14.24 17.82 -0.93
CA ASN A 124 13.69 17.48 -2.24
C ASN A 124 12.17 17.19 -2.15
N PRO A 125 11.30 17.86 -2.93
CA PRO A 125 9.85 17.62 -2.92
C PRO A 125 9.44 16.17 -3.19
N LEU A 126 10.22 15.40 -3.95
CA LEU A 126 9.98 13.97 -4.16
C LEU A 126 10.10 13.15 -2.86
N LEU A 127 10.92 13.59 -1.89
CA LEU A 127 10.96 12.99 -0.55
C LEU A 127 9.66 13.27 0.23
N GLY A 128 9.03 14.41 -0.02
CA GLY A 128 7.69 14.70 0.49
C GLY A 128 6.62 13.76 -0.12
N LEU A 129 6.75 13.40 -1.39
CA LEU A 129 5.91 12.40 -2.02
C LEU A 129 6.16 10.99 -1.44
N ALA A 130 7.44 10.67 -1.13
CA ALA A 130 7.82 9.45 -0.41
C ALA A 130 7.29 9.41 1.04
N ALA A 131 6.80 10.52 1.59
CA ALA A 131 6.10 10.63 2.87
C ALA A 131 4.61 11.02 2.71
N GLY A 132 4.08 10.97 1.48
CA GLY A 132 2.70 11.24 1.10
C GLY A 132 1.86 9.97 1.00
N SER A 133 1.08 9.87 -0.08
CA SER A 133 0.18 8.72 -0.31
C SER A 133 0.92 7.41 -0.56
N ILE A 134 2.17 7.47 -1.05
CA ILE A 134 3.00 6.27 -1.31
C ILE A 134 3.02 5.35 -0.08
N PRO A 135 3.50 5.81 1.09
CA PRO A 135 3.52 4.99 2.30
C PRO A 135 2.20 4.96 3.06
N LEU A 136 1.48 6.08 3.11
CA LEU A 136 0.37 6.25 4.04
C LEU A 136 -0.89 5.53 3.57
N THR A 137 -1.27 5.68 2.32
CA THR A 137 -2.39 4.94 1.72
C THR A 137 -1.92 3.66 1.05
N GLY A 138 -0.79 3.68 0.33
CA GLY A 138 -0.27 2.53 -0.40
C GLY A 138 0.57 1.56 0.44
N GLY A 139 0.97 1.95 1.65
CA GLY A 139 1.69 1.09 2.58
C GLY A 139 3.10 0.66 2.11
N HIS A 140 3.62 -0.43 2.71
CA HIS A 140 4.97 -0.92 2.43
C HIS A 140 5.15 -1.43 0.99
N GLY A 141 4.10 -2.00 0.38
CA GLY A 141 4.14 -2.49 -0.99
C GLY A 141 4.44 -1.38 -1.98
N THR A 142 3.64 -0.33 -1.93
CA THR A 142 3.81 0.87 -2.77
C THR A 142 5.10 1.60 -2.45
N SER A 143 5.50 1.67 -1.16
CA SER A 143 6.79 2.24 -0.74
C SER A 143 7.99 1.52 -1.37
N GLY A 144 7.98 0.18 -1.34
CA GLY A 144 9.05 -0.64 -1.91
C GLY A 144 9.18 -0.52 -3.42
N ALA A 145 8.09 -0.19 -4.12
CA ALA A 145 8.07 -0.02 -5.56
C ALA A 145 8.37 1.42 -6.01
N PHE A 146 7.70 2.40 -5.42
CA PHE A 146 7.87 3.80 -5.81
C PHE A 146 9.12 4.45 -5.19
N GLY A 147 9.62 3.96 -4.05
CA GLY A 147 10.85 4.46 -3.45
C GLY A 147 12.03 4.45 -4.44
N PRO A 148 12.42 3.30 -5.00
CA PRO A 148 13.48 3.22 -6.01
C PRO A 148 13.18 4.07 -7.26
N TYR A 149 11.92 4.11 -7.70
CA TYR A 149 11.52 4.97 -8.81
C TYR A 149 11.76 6.47 -8.54
N LEU A 150 11.49 6.95 -7.32
CA LEU A 150 11.79 8.33 -6.94
C LEU A 150 13.31 8.58 -6.83
N GLU A 151 14.09 7.57 -6.42
CA GLU A 151 15.55 7.65 -6.40
C GLU A 151 16.13 7.78 -7.81
N GLU A 152 15.59 7.05 -8.80
CA GLU A 152 15.94 7.21 -10.22
C GLU A 152 15.62 8.63 -10.74
N LEU A 153 14.59 9.28 -10.17
CA LEU A 153 14.24 10.67 -10.46
C LEU A 153 15.09 11.71 -9.70
N GLY A 154 16.05 11.26 -8.88
CA GLY A 154 17.02 12.10 -8.16
C GLY A 154 16.67 12.38 -6.70
N ALA A 155 15.76 11.63 -6.08
CA ALA A 155 15.44 11.74 -4.66
C ALA A 155 16.19 10.67 -3.84
N SER A 156 17.46 10.87 -3.55
CA SER A 156 18.26 9.95 -2.73
C SER A 156 17.57 9.69 -1.38
N GLY A 157 17.53 8.41 -0.95
CA GLY A 157 16.89 8.00 0.30
C GLY A 157 15.36 7.88 0.25
N ALA A 158 14.72 8.06 -0.91
CA ALA A 158 13.26 7.99 -1.02
C ALA A 158 12.70 6.63 -0.61
N THR A 159 13.41 5.53 -0.89
CA THR A 159 13.00 4.18 -0.46
C THR A 159 12.95 4.07 1.05
N VAL A 160 13.98 4.55 1.73
CA VAL A 160 14.07 4.49 3.20
C VAL A 160 13.01 5.37 3.83
N VAL A 161 12.84 6.60 3.32
CA VAL A 161 11.80 7.54 3.76
C VAL A 161 10.41 6.91 3.62
N ALA A 162 10.09 6.33 2.45
CA ALA A 162 8.77 5.74 2.20
C ALA A 162 8.50 4.55 3.15
N VAL A 163 9.45 3.66 3.36
CA VAL A 163 9.28 2.50 4.24
C VAL A 163 9.15 2.90 5.71
N ALA A 164 9.97 3.85 6.17
CA ALA A 164 9.87 4.38 7.53
C ALA A 164 8.51 5.07 7.75
N SER A 165 8.05 5.85 6.77
CA SER A 165 6.75 6.50 6.78
C SER A 165 5.59 5.51 6.80
N ALA A 166 5.68 4.39 6.07
CA ALA A 166 4.67 3.32 6.09
C ALA A 166 4.56 2.67 7.48
N THR A 167 5.70 2.40 8.12
CA THR A 167 5.71 1.86 9.49
C THR A 167 5.10 2.83 10.50
N TYR A 168 5.45 4.11 10.41
CA TYR A 168 4.83 5.17 11.21
C TYR A 168 3.32 5.23 10.98
N GLY A 169 2.90 5.15 9.71
CA GLY A 169 1.50 5.21 9.31
C GLY A 169 0.65 4.09 9.90
N LEU A 170 1.15 2.84 9.88
CA LEU A 170 0.47 1.70 10.53
C LEU A 170 0.16 1.96 12.01
N ILE A 171 1.11 2.56 12.73
CA ILE A 171 0.96 2.86 14.15
C ILE A 171 -0.03 4.02 14.35
N SER A 172 0.20 5.14 13.68
CA SER A 172 -0.60 6.36 13.84
C SER A 172 -2.05 6.16 13.40
N GLY A 173 -2.30 5.43 12.31
CA GLY A 173 -3.64 5.10 11.81
C GLY A 173 -4.47 4.28 12.82
N CYS A 174 -3.84 3.34 13.52
CA CYS A 174 -4.49 2.61 14.61
C CYS A 174 -4.80 3.50 15.83
N LEU A 175 -3.92 4.46 16.13
CA LEU A 175 -4.06 5.30 17.32
C LEU A 175 -5.16 6.36 17.19
N ILE A 176 -5.33 6.97 15.99
CA ILE A 176 -6.28 8.08 15.84
C ILE A 176 -7.70 7.65 15.50
N GLY A 177 -7.90 6.47 14.91
CA GLY A 177 -9.21 6.03 14.42
C GLY A 177 -10.28 5.94 15.50
N GLY A 178 -10.01 5.23 16.59
CA GLY A 178 -10.95 5.06 17.71
C GLY A 178 -11.39 6.38 18.35
N PRO A 179 -10.47 7.28 18.76
CA PRO A 179 -10.80 8.59 19.30
C PRO A 179 -11.69 9.44 18.38
N ILE A 180 -11.43 9.42 17.06
CA ILE A 180 -12.21 10.17 16.08
C ILE A 180 -13.66 9.65 16.02
N ALA A 181 -13.85 8.34 15.85
CA ALA A 181 -15.18 7.74 15.79
C ALA A 181 -15.97 7.97 17.10
N ARG A 182 -15.31 7.81 18.26
CA ARG A 182 -15.92 8.08 19.57
C ARG A 182 -16.38 9.53 19.68
N ARG A 183 -15.57 10.49 19.25
CA ARG A 183 -15.95 11.92 19.27
C ARG A 183 -17.11 12.20 18.34
N LEU A 184 -17.15 11.62 17.14
CA LEU A 184 -18.25 11.75 16.18
C LEU A 184 -19.54 11.18 16.77
N MET A 185 -19.48 9.99 17.37
CA MET A 185 -20.62 9.31 17.98
C MET A 185 -21.22 10.15 19.12
N ILE A 186 -20.40 10.64 20.05
CA ILE A 186 -20.88 11.42 21.21
C ILE A 186 -21.46 12.77 20.76
N LYS A 187 -20.73 13.51 19.89
CA LYS A 187 -21.15 14.85 19.45
C LYS A 187 -22.47 14.84 18.69
N ASN A 188 -22.73 13.79 17.92
CA ASN A 188 -23.90 13.70 17.05
C ASN A 188 -24.99 12.75 17.62
N ASN A 189 -24.84 12.24 18.85
CA ASN A 189 -25.76 11.28 19.51
C ASN A 189 -26.09 10.07 18.61
N LEU A 190 -25.05 9.51 17.93
CA LEU A 190 -25.25 8.44 16.98
C LEU A 190 -25.52 7.11 17.70
N LYS A 191 -26.44 6.33 17.15
CA LYS A 191 -26.77 4.98 17.62
C LYS A 191 -26.54 3.98 16.49
N PRO A 192 -26.17 2.73 16.82
CA PRO A 192 -26.06 1.67 15.82
C PRO A 192 -27.36 1.54 15.05
N THR A 193 -27.26 1.38 13.75
CA THR A 193 -28.42 1.15 12.91
C THR A 193 -28.87 -0.29 13.13
N GLU A 194 -30.06 -0.51 13.69
CA GLU A 194 -30.71 -1.82 13.69
C GLU A 194 -30.98 -2.21 12.23
N GLY A 195 -30.03 -2.88 11.59
CA GLY A 195 -30.04 -2.93 10.19
C GLY A 195 -30.03 -4.27 9.53
N LYS A 196 -31.04 -4.53 8.75
CA LYS A 196 -30.99 -5.46 7.63
C LYS A 196 -29.96 -4.94 6.62
N ALA A 197 -28.76 -5.53 6.60
CA ALA A 197 -27.83 -5.27 5.54
C ALA A 197 -28.40 -5.82 4.23
N GLY A 198 -28.80 -4.95 3.35
CA GLY A 198 -29.10 -5.29 1.96
C GLY A 198 -27.83 -5.51 1.13
N PHE A 199 -26.70 -5.87 1.77
CA PHE A 199 -25.46 -6.13 1.11
C PHE A 199 -25.22 -7.63 1.00
N ASP A 200 -25.00 -8.10 -0.25
CA ASP A 200 -24.69 -9.49 -0.54
C ASP A 200 -23.22 -9.77 -0.23
N SER A 201 -22.98 -10.37 0.95
CA SER A 201 -21.64 -10.79 1.37
C SER A 201 -21.04 -11.89 0.49
N SER A 202 -21.86 -12.55 -0.34
CA SER A 202 -21.40 -13.57 -1.30
C SER A 202 -20.45 -13.01 -2.37
N LEU A 203 -20.41 -11.68 -2.54
CA LEU A 203 -19.50 -11.01 -3.47
C LEU A 203 -18.02 -11.10 -3.07
N LEU A 204 -17.74 -11.40 -1.80
CA LEU A 204 -16.39 -11.50 -1.24
C LEU A 204 -15.93 -12.94 -1.02
N ASN A 205 -16.88 -13.91 -0.99
CA ASN A 205 -16.62 -15.30 -0.69
C ASN A 205 -16.81 -16.17 -1.95
N ASN A 206 -15.81 -16.24 -2.80
CA ASN A 206 -15.67 -17.35 -3.73
C ASN A 206 -14.79 -18.41 -3.07
N GLU A 207 -15.39 -19.26 -2.23
CA GLU A 207 -14.74 -20.47 -1.72
C GLU A 207 -14.73 -21.56 -2.81
N SER A 208 -13.98 -21.34 -3.89
CA SER A 208 -13.61 -22.43 -4.78
C SER A 208 -12.36 -23.11 -4.20
N GLU A 209 -12.35 -24.42 -4.12
CA GLU A 209 -11.13 -25.16 -3.77
C GLU A 209 -10.02 -24.83 -4.78
N MET A 210 -8.84 -24.50 -4.24
CA MET A 210 -7.68 -24.20 -5.04
C MET A 210 -7.14 -25.52 -5.64
N THR A 211 -7.05 -25.58 -6.96
CA THR A 211 -6.52 -26.73 -7.68
C THR A 211 -5.24 -26.37 -8.42
N GLU A 212 -4.47 -27.37 -8.85
CA GLU A 212 -3.29 -27.15 -9.69
C GLU A 212 -3.66 -26.44 -11.00
N GLU A 213 -4.80 -26.81 -11.62
CA GLU A 213 -5.28 -26.21 -12.84
C GLU A 213 -5.69 -24.74 -12.68
N SER A 214 -6.38 -24.41 -11.57
CA SER A 214 -6.77 -23.04 -11.27
C SER A 214 -5.56 -22.16 -10.96
N LEU A 215 -4.56 -22.70 -10.24
CA LEU A 215 -3.29 -22.00 -9.96
C LEU A 215 -2.50 -21.79 -11.25
N PHE A 216 -2.40 -22.80 -12.11
CA PHE A 216 -1.75 -22.67 -13.42
C PHE A 216 -2.43 -21.60 -14.28
N SER A 217 -3.77 -21.60 -14.32
CA SER A 217 -4.54 -20.56 -15.01
C SER A 217 -4.24 -19.16 -14.47
N ALA A 218 -4.13 -19.00 -13.17
CA ALA A 218 -3.75 -17.72 -12.54
C ALA A 218 -2.34 -17.26 -12.97
N VAL A 219 -1.37 -18.18 -12.99
CA VAL A 219 0.00 -17.90 -13.46
C VAL A 219 -0.04 -17.46 -14.94
N VAL A 220 -0.84 -18.12 -15.78
CA VAL A 220 -1.01 -17.75 -17.20
C VAL A 220 -1.58 -16.34 -17.34
N TYR A 221 -2.65 -15.99 -16.62
CA TYR A 221 -3.25 -14.66 -16.68
C TYR A 221 -2.26 -13.58 -16.22
N VAL A 222 -1.59 -13.79 -15.10
CA VAL A 222 -0.59 -12.84 -14.56
C VAL A 222 0.60 -12.71 -15.53
N GLY A 223 1.13 -13.82 -16.03
CA GLY A 223 2.26 -13.84 -16.97
C GLY A 223 1.95 -13.12 -18.29
N ILE A 224 0.76 -13.34 -18.86
CA ILE A 224 0.32 -12.65 -20.08
C ILE A 224 0.20 -11.15 -19.81
N ALA A 225 -0.43 -10.73 -18.71
CA ALA A 225 -0.57 -9.32 -18.38
C ALA A 225 0.79 -8.63 -18.17
N MET A 226 1.73 -9.30 -17.50
CA MET A 226 3.11 -8.82 -17.32
C MET A 226 3.82 -8.66 -18.67
N GLY A 227 3.75 -9.66 -19.55
CA GLY A 227 4.42 -9.64 -20.85
C GLY A 227 3.88 -8.54 -21.77
N ILE A 228 2.55 -8.42 -21.88
CA ILE A 228 1.91 -7.34 -22.66
C ILE A 228 2.27 -5.98 -22.06
N GLY A 229 2.20 -5.83 -20.73
CA GLY A 229 2.54 -4.59 -20.04
C GLY A 229 3.99 -4.17 -20.27
N ALA A 230 4.93 -5.11 -20.21
CA ALA A 230 6.33 -4.85 -20.49
C ALA A 230 6.53 -4.40 -21.96
N THR A 231 5.86 -5.04 -22.91
CA THR A 231 5.92 -4.66 -24.32
C THR A 231 5.38 -3.24 -24.55
N ILE A 232 4.24 -2.90 -23.94
CA ILE A 232 3.67 -1.56 -24.01
C ILE A 232 4.64 -0.53 -23.42
N ASN A 233 5.27 -0.83 -22.27
CA ASN A 233 6.23 0.06 -21.63
C ASN A 233 7.43 0.37 -22.55
N ILE A 234 7.98 -0.65 -23.20
CA ILE A 234 9.09 -0.49 -24.17
C ILE A 234 8.66 0.39 -25.37
N ILE A 235 7.41 0.21 -25.85
CA ILE A 235 6.89 1.04 -26.95
C ILE A 235 6.76 2.50 -26.51
N LEU A 236 6.17 2.76 -25.34
CA LEU A 236 5.97 4.11 -24.82
C LEU A 236 7.30 4.83 -24.55
N GLU A 237 8.31 4.10 -24.09
CA GLU A 237 9.64 4.67 -23.86
C GLU A 237 10.29 5.18 -25.15
N LYS A 238 10.06 4.51 -26.30
CA LYS A 238 10.52 4.99 -27.62
C LYS A 238 9.90 6.34 -28.01
N TYR A 239 8.71 6.65 -27.47
CA TYR A 239 8.05 7.96 -27.67
C TYR A 239 8.37 8.96 -26.56
N GLY A 240 9.38 8.68 -25.72
CA GLY A 240 9.78 9.56 -24.62
C GLY A 240 8.89 9.52 -23.38
N ILE A 241 7.94 8.60 -23.33
CA ILE A 241 7.01 8.44 -22.20
C ILE A 241 7.53 7.31 -21.30
N LYS A 242 8.09 7.68 -20.14
CA LYS A 242 8.63 6.71 -19.17
C LYS A 242 7.63 6.43 -18.06
N PHE A 243 7.29 5.15 -17.89
CA PHE A 243 6.51 4.65 -16.76
C PHE A 243 7.34 3.67 -15.92
N PRO A 244 7.08 3.57 -14.60
CA PRO A 244 7.60 2.47 -13.79
C PRO A 244 7.23 1.12 -14.42
N ALA A 245 8.17 0.16 -14.41
CA ALA A 245 8.03 -1.11 -15.12
C ALA A 245 6.74 -1.89 -14.74
N TYR A 246 6.30 -1.80 -13.50
CA TYR A 246 5.12 -2.49 -12.98
C TYR A 246 3.78 -1.83 -13.38
N LEU A 247 3.78 -0.55 -13.76
CA LEU A 247 2.53 0.19 -13.97
C LEU A 247 1.74 -0.34 -15.18
N MET A 248 2.41 -0.63 -16.28
CA MET A 248 1.72 -1.13 -17.47
C MET A 248 1.19 -2.55 -17.29
N GLY A 249 1.89 -3.43 -16.55
CA GLY A 249 1.36 -4.74 -16.17
C GLY A 249 0.06 -4.62 -15.36
N MET A 250 0.01 -3.69 -14.41
CA MET A 250 -1.18 -3.40 -13.62
C MET A 250 -2.34 -2.89 -14.48
N VAL A 251 -2.09 -1.97 -15.43
CA VAL A 251 -3.12 -1.43 -16.34
C VAL A 251 -3.68 -2.53 -17.24
N VAL A 252 -2.81 -3.34 -17.85
CA VAL A 252 -3.23 -4.46 -18.71
C VAL A 252 -4.08 -5.46 -17.93
N ALA A 253 -3.67 -5.81 -16.71
CA ALA A 253 -4.43 -6.71 -15.84
C ALA A 253 -5.81 -6.13 -15.48
N ALA A 254 -5.93 -4.84 -15.23
CA ALA A 254 -7.21 -4.17 -14.99
C ALA A 254 -8.12 -4.23 -16.24
N ILE A 255 -7.57 -4.03 -17.43
CA ILE A 255 -8.32 -4.18 -18.70
C ILE A 255 -8.78 -5.64 -18.87
N MET A 256 -7.86 -6.62 -18.71
CA MET A 256 -8.17 -8.04 -18.81
C MET A 256 -9.26 -8.43 -17.80
N ARG A 257 -9.20 -7.97 -16.56
CA ARG A 257 -10.23 -8.20 -15.55
C ARG A 257 -11.60 -7.77 -16.04
N ASN A 258 -11.73 -6.58 -16.55
CA ASN A 258 -13.03 -6.04 -16.97
C ASN A 258 -13.57 -6.71 -18.25
N VAL A 259 -12.70 -7.14 -19.17
CA VAL A 259 -13.08 -7.96 -20.33
C VAL A 259 -13.59 -9.34 -19.91
N ILE A 260 -12.91 -9.99 -18.94
CA ILE A 260 -13.32 -11.29 -18.39
C ILE A 260 -14.67 -11.16 -17.66
N ASP A 261 -14.83 -10.13 -16.83
CA ASP A 261 -16.09 -9.83 -16.13
C ASP A 261 -17.26 -9.61 -17.09
N ALA A 262 -17.03 -8.92 -18.22
CA ALA A 262 -18.03 -8.72 -19.27
C ALA A 262 -18.38 -10.03 -19.99
N SER A 263 -17.41 -10.92 -20.14
CA SER A 263 -17.59 -12.25 -20.78
C SER A 263 -18.22 -13.28 -19.85
N GLN A 264 -18.46 -12.94 -18.56
CA GLN A 264 -18.98 -13.83 -17.53
C GLN A 264 -18.16 -15.11 -17.32
N LYS A 265 -16.88 -15.11 -17.68
CA LYS A 265 -15.98 -16.24 -17.45
C LYS A 265 -15.45 -16.21 -16.01
N PRO A 266 -15.26 -17.38 -15.38
CA PRO A 266 -14.63 -17.44 -14.07
C PRO A 266 -13.17 -16.98 -14.15
N LEU A 267 -12.75 -16.15 -13.19
CA LEU A 267 -11.35 -15.78 -13.00
C LEU A 267 -10.86 -16.45 -11.71
N PRO A 268 -9.68 -17.10 -11.69
CA PRO A 268 -9.11 -17.70 -10.49
C PRO A 268 -8.55 -16.61 -9.56
N PHE A 269 -9.47 -15.86 -8.96
CA PHE A 269 -9.14 -14.62 -8.22
C PHE A 269 -8.37 -14.91 -6.92
N ASN A 270 -8.72 -16.01 -6.22
CA ASN A 270 -8.04 -16.42 -5.00
C ASN A 270 -6.58 -16.80 -5.28
N GLU A 271 -6.34 -17.54 -6.35
CA GLU A 271 -5.03 -17.99 -6.80
C GLU A 271 -4.17 -16.81 -7.26
N ILE A 272 -4.76 -15.84 -7.98
CA ILE A 272 -4.11 -14.57 -8.32
C ILE A 272 -3.68 -13.84 -7.04
N GLY A 273 -4.54 -13.81 -6.01
CA GLY A 273 -4.24 -13.25 -4.70
C GLY A 273 -3.06 -13.96 -4.00
N VAL A 274 -2.98 -15.29 -4.10
CA VAL A 274 -1.83 -16.05 -3.55
C VAL A 274 -0.54 -15.68 -4.26
N ILE A 275 -0.53 -15.60 -5.61
CA ILE A 275 0.62 -15.15 -6.38
C ILE A 275 1.04 -13.75 -5.93
N GLY A 276 0.09 -12.82 -5.78
CA GLY A 276 0.34 -11.46 -5.30
C GLY A 276 0.98 -11.43 -3.91
N ASN A 277 0.45 -12.17 -2.95
CA ASN A 277 0.96 -12.21 -1.58
C ASN A 277 2.36 -12.81 -1.47
N ILE A 278 2.65 -13.86 -2.24
CA ILE A 278 4.00 -14.45 -2.31
C ILE A 278 4.97 -13.43 -2.94
N SER A 279 4.58 -12.85 -4.07
CA SER A 279 5.38 -11.86 -4.78
C SER A 279 5.65 -10.64 -3.90
N LEU A 280 4.65 -10.10 -3.22
CA LEU A 280 4.79 -8.99 -2.27
C LEU A 280 5.77 -9.33 -1.14
N SER A 281 5.60 -10.48 -0.51
CA SER A 281 6.43 -10.87 0.64
C SER A 281 7.90 -11.00 0.27
N LEU A 282 8.19 -11.59 -0.87
CA LEU A 282 9.57 -11.80 -1.33
C LEU A 282 10.20 -10.50 -1.84
N PHE A 283 9.52 -9.76 -2.73
CA PHE A 283 10.07 -8.50 -3.23
C PHE A 283 10.31 -7.50 -2.10
N LEU A 284 9.39 -7.42 -1.14
CA LEU A 284 9.53 -6.52 -0.01
C LEU A 284 10.70 -6.93 0.91
N SER A 285 10.89 -8.23 1.15
CA SER A 285 12.04 -8.73 1.90
C SER A 285 13.36 -8.35 1.21
N MET A 286 13.43 -8.52 -0.13
CA MET A 286 14.60 -8.16 -0.92
C MET A 286 14.85 -6.65 -0.97
N ALA A 287 13.80 -5.84 -1.08
CA ALA A 287 13.90 -4.38 -1.07
C ALA A 287 14.41 -3.85 0.27
N LEU A 288 13.87 -4.40 1.38
CA LEU A 288 14.19 -3.90 2.71
C LEU A 288 15.55 -4.35 3.23
N MET A 289 16.00 -5.58 2.88
CA MET A 289 17.32 -6.03 3.29
C MET A 289 18.47 -5.23 2.65
N SER A 290 18.21 -4.56 1.51
CA SER A 290 19.19 -3.74 0.79
C SER A 290 19.08 -2.24 1.12
N MET A 291 18.27 -1.87 2.12
CA MET A 291 17.98 -0.49 2.45
C MET A 291 19.15 0.22 3.14
N LYS A 292 19.49 1.42 2.68
CA LYS A 292 20.61 2.24 3.17
C LYS A 292 20.15 3.16 4.30
N LEU A 293 20.07 2.63 5.52
CA LEU A 293 19.53 3.38 6.69
C LEU A 293 20.30 4.66 7.03
N TRP A 294 21.56 4.79 6.62
CA TRP A 294 22.34 6.01 6.86
C TRP A 294 21.78 7.23 6.13
N GLU A 295 21.06 7.04 5.01
CA GLU A 295 20.40 8.13 4.29
C GLU A 295 19.20 8.70 5.05
N LEU A 296 18.63 7.97 6.02
CA LEU A 296 17.48 8.40 6.82
C LEU A 296 17.87 9.38 7.95
N ILE A 297 19.10 9.29 8.46
CA ILE A 297 19.52 10.03 9.66
C ILE A 297 19.39 11.54 9.45
N GLU A 298 19.83 12.04 8.30
CA GLU A 298 19.76 13.46 7.95
C GLU A 298 18.33 13.95 7.68
N LEU A 299 17.44 13.04 7.30
CA LEU A 299 16.05 13.34 6.93
C LEU A 299 15.08 13.18 8.12
N ALA A 300 15.51 12.67 9.26
CA ALA A 300 14.63 12.32 10.38
C ALA A 300 13.82 13.51 10.91
N GLY A 301 14.42 14.70 11.01
CA GLY A 301 13.74 15.92 11.47
C GLY A 301 12.62 16.36 10.52
N PRO A 302 12.94 16.70 9.26
CA PRO A 302 11.94 17.05 8.26
C PRO A 302 10.85 15.99 8.09
N LEU A 303 11.22 14.71 8.04
CA LEU A 303 10.28 13.60 7.91
C LEU A 303 9.28 13.56 9.06
N SER A 304 9.74 13.70 10.29
CA SER A 304 8.87 13.72 11.48
C SER A 304 7.81 14.82 11.40
N ILE A 305 8.19 16.02 10.95
CA ILE A 305 7.26 17.14 10.76
C ILE A 305 6.20 16.78 9.69
N ILE A 306 6.63 16.27 8.54
CA ILE A 306 5.72 15.89 7.45
C ILE A 306 4.73 14.84 7.94
N LEU A 307 5.18 13.80 8.63
CA LEU A 307 4.33 12.71 9.10
C LEU A 307 3.34 13.14 10.18
N ILE A 308 3.74 14.02 11.10
CA ILE A 308 2.82 14.60 12.08
C ILE A 308 1.73 15.42 11.39
N VAL A 309 2.09 16.27 10.43
CA VAL A 309 1.12 17.06 9.66
C VAL A 309 0.20 16.16 8.84
N GLN A 310 0.72 15.12 8.19
CA GLN A 310 -0.10 14.13 7.45
C GLN A 310 -1.09 13.42 8.40
N THR A 311 -0.68 13.11 9.63
CA THR A 311 -1.58 12.52 10.63
C THR A 311 -2.70 13.47 11.04
N ILE A 312 -2.40 14.76 11.23
CA ILE A 312 -3.39 15.80 11.51
C ILE A 312 -4.35 15.96 10.34
N VAL A 313 -3.83 15.99 9.11
CA VAL A 313 -4.63 16.06 7.88
C VAL A 313 -5.60 14.88 7.81
N MET A 314 -5.12 13.65 8.05
CA MET A 314 -5.96 12.47 8.08
C MET A 314 -7.06 12.57 9.12
N ALA A 315 -6.73 13.00 10.34
CA ALA A 315 -7.70 13.15 11.43
C ALA A 315 -8.80 14.16 11.08
N LEU A 316 -8.41 15.31 10.53
CA LEU A 316 -9.37 16.35 10.09
C LEU A 316 -10.19 15.86 8.90
N PHE A 317 -9.57 15.18 7.96
CA PHE A 317 -10.24 14.62 6.79
C PHE A 317 -11.28 13.56 7.18
N ALA A 318 -10.93 12.63 8.05
CA ALA A 318 -11.86 11.62 8.55
C ALA A 318 -13.05 12.27 9.28
N TYR A 319 -12.76 13.27 10.12
CA TYR A 319 -13.78 13.94 10.95
C TYR A 319 -14.72 14.83 10.13
N TYR A 320 -14.18 15.62 9.19
CA TYR A 320 -14.97 16.63 8.47
C TYR A 320 -15.37 16.21 7.06
N VAL A 321 -14.57 15.40 6.37
CA VAL A 321 -14.84 15.05 4.98
C VAL A 321 -15.48 13.66 4.89
N THR A 322 -14.77 12.62 5.37
CA THR A 322 -15.29 11.24 5.27
C THR A 322 -16.63 11.08 5.95
N PHE A 323 -16.75 11.54 7.20
CA PHE A 323 -17.99 11.46 7.96
C PHE A 323 -19.17 12.15 7.25
N ASN A 324 -18.92 13.34 6.67
CA ASN A 324 -19.96 14.09 5.99
C ASN A 324 -20.39 13.47 4.66
N ILE A 325 -19.43 12.97 3.86
CA ILE A 325 -19.71 12.31 2.58
C ILE A 325 -20.45 10.99 2.78
N MET A 326 -20.14 10.26 3.86
CA MET A 326 -20.70 8.93 4.11
C MET A 326 -22.09 8.93 4.77
N GLY A 327 -22.65 10.10 5.08
CA GLY A 327 -24.06 10.23 5.49
C GLY A 327 -24.29 10.71 6.93
N ARG A 328 -23.25 11.02 7.70
CA ARG A 328 -23.32 11.57 9.08
C ARG A 328 -24.03 10.68 10.09
N ASP A 329 -24.14 9.40 9.81
CA ASP A 329 -24.77 8.38 10.64
C ASP A 329 -23.73 7.56 11.43
N TYR A 330 -24.18 6.55 12.15
CA TYR A 330 -23.31 5.64 12.88
C TYR A 330 -22.34 4.89 11.94
N ASP A 331 -22.85 4.42 10.80
CA ASP A 331 -22.03 3.75 9.80
C ASP A 331 -20.92 4.67 9.27
N ALA A 332 -21.22 5.96 9.05
CA ALA A 332 -20.25 6.95 8.64
C ALA A 332 -19.14 7.16 9.70
N ALA A 333 -19.48 7.09 11.00
CA ALA A 333 -18.48 7.15 12.07
C ALA A 333 -17.58 5.91 12.08
N VAL A 334 -18.13 4.71 11.85
CA VAL A 334 -17.37 3.47 11.71
C VAL A 334 -16.49 3.51 10.44
N ILE A 335 -17.00 4.00 9.32
CA ILE A 335 -16.23 4.21 8.09
C ILE A 335 -15.08 5.20 8.34
N SER A 336 -15.31 6.26 9.10
CA SER A 336 -14.27 7.26 9.41
C SER A 336 -13.11 6.65 10.21
N THR A 337 -13.39 5.76 11.18
CA THR A 337 -12.30 5.05 11.90
C THR A 337 -11.56 4.05 10.99
N GLY A 338 -12.29 3.35 10.13
CA GLY A 338 -11.70 2.49 9.12
C GLY A 338 -10.82 3.28 8.14
N HIS A 339 -11.27 4.46 7.70
CA HIS A 339 -10.50 5.33 6.82
C HIS A 339 -9.19 5.81 7.46
N CYS A 340 -9.17 6.11 8.77
CA CYS A 340 -7.93 6.42 9.47
C CYS A 340 -6.93 5.25 9.42
N GLY A 341 -7.43 4.03 9.61
CA GLY A 341 -6.59 2.83 9.59
C GLY A 341 -5.98 2.56 8.21
N PHE A 342 -6.75 2.72 7.14
CA PHE A 342 -6.27 2.44 5.80
C PHE A 342 -5.60 3.65 5.12
N GLY A 343 -6.02 4.87 5.41
CA GLY A 343 -5.45 6.09 4.83
C GLY A 343 -4.11 6.53 5.44
N LEU A 344 -3.70 5.92 6.55
CA LEU A 344 -2.34 6.02 7.11
C LEU A 344 -1.61 4.67 7.18
N GLY A 345 -2.26 3.57 6.85
CA GLY A 345 -1.67 2.26 7.11
C GLY A 345 -2.00 1.23 6.05
N ALA A 346 -3.00 0.41 6.32
CA ALA A 346 -3.40 -0.68 5.44
C ALA A 346 -4.84 -1.15 5.76
N THR A 347 -5.45 -1.90 4.82
CA THR A 347 -6.80 -2.45 5.03
C THR A 347 -6.94 -3.29 6.33
N PRO A 348 -5.98 -4.12 6.76
CA PRO A 348 -6.07 -4.80 8.05
C PRO A 348 -6.17 -3.86 9.26
N ASN A 349 -5.46 -2.72 9.23
CA ASN A 349 -5.57 -1.70 10.27
C ASN A 349 -6.97 -1.06 10.29
N ALA A 350 -7.55 -0.83 9.11
CA ALA A 350 -8.91 -0.32 9.00
C ALA A 350 -9.92 -1.29 9.62
N ILE A 351 -9.81 -2.59 9.31
CA ILE A 351 -10.68 -3.63 9.88
C ILE A 351 -10.54 -3.67 11.40
N ALA A 352 -9.29 -3.72 11.92
CA ALA A 352 -9.05 -3.76 13.36
C ALA A 352 -9.60 -2.52 14.10
N ASN A 353 -9.48 -1.32 13.51
CA ASN A 353 -10.08 -0.10 14.05
C ASN A 353 -11.61 -0.22 14.12
N MET A 354 -12.23 -0.71 13.04
CA MET A 354 -13.68 -0.90 12.99
C MET A 354 -14.16 -1.98 13.98
N GLU A 355 -13.47 -3.13 14.04
CA GLU A 355 -13.78 -4.21 14.99
C GLU A 355 -13.71 -3.72 16.43
N THR A 356 -12.61 -3.05 16.80
CA THR A 356 -12.43 -2.49 18.14
C THR A 356 -13.55 -1.52 18.50
N PHE A 357 -13.95 -0.66 17.57
CA PHE A 357 -15.01 0.32 17.81
C PHE A 357 -16.39 -0.33 17.87
N THR A 358 -16.71 -1.24 16.96
CA THR A 358 -18.02 -1.89 16.89
C THR A 358 -18.24 -2.92 17.98
N ALA A 359 -17.20 -3.55 18.52
CA ALA A 359 -17.29 -4.48 19.66
C ALA A 359 -17.92 -3.85 20.90
N THR A 360 -17.74 -2.54 21.09
CA THR A 360 -18.27 -1.81 22.25
C THR A 360 -19.51 -0.97 21.97
N ASN A 361 -19.73 -0.60 20.69
CA ASN A 361 -20.75 0.38 20.32
C ASN A 361 -21.86 -0.19 19.42
N GLY A 362 -21.71 -1.41 18.91
CA GLY A 362 -22.67 -2.10 18.05
C GLY A 362 -22.22 -2.27 16.61
N PRO A 363 -22.83 -3.17 15.85
CA PRO A 363 -22.39 -3.56 14.51
C PRO A 363 -22.62 -2.48 13.45
N SER A 364 -21.81 -2.51 12.36
CA SER A 364 -21.96 -1.68 11.16
C SER A 364 -21.65 -2.50 9.92
N VAL A 365 -22.63 -3.21 9.39
CA VAL A 365 -22.42 -4.08 8.22
C VAL A 365 -22.01 -3.27 6.99
N LYS A 366 -22.54 -2.07 6.82
CA LYS A 366 -22.21 -1.15 5.73
C LYS A 366 -20.72 -0.78 5.72
N ALA A 367 -20.11 -0.50 6.88
CA ALA A 367 -18.71 -0.15 6.97
C ALA A 367 -17.81 -1.33 6.62
N PHE A 368 -18.11 -2.53 7.15
CA PHE A 368 -17.36 -3.76 6.84
C PHE A 368 -17.51 -4.24 5.40
N PHE A 369 -18.51 -3.74 4.67
CA PHE A 369 -18.63 -3.98 3.24
C PHE A 369 -17.82 -2.95 2.43
N ILE A 370 -17.97 -1.66 2.70
CA ILE A 370 -17.39 -0.56 1.91
C ILE A 370 -15.86 -0.50 2.03
N ILE A 371 -15.35 -0.54 3.25
CA ILE A 371 -13.91 -0.35 3.52
C ILE A 371 -13.03 -1.40 2.85
N PRO A 372 -13.29 -2.72 2.98
CA PRO A 372 -12.47 -3.73 2.33
C PRO A 372 -12.54 -3.66 0.80
N ILE A 373 -13.71 -3.37 0.22
CA ILE A 373 -13.85 -3.26 -1.24
C ILE A 373 -12.97 -2.12 -1.78
N VAL A 374 -13.04 -0.94 -1.19
CA VAL A 374 -12.23 0.19 -1.66
C VAL A 374 -10.76 -0.03 -1.34
N GLY A 375 -10.45 -0.42 -0.10
CA GLY A 375 -9.08 -0.55 0.39
C GLY A 375 -8.28 -1.71 -0.21
N SER A 376 -8.95 -2.80 -0.63
CA SER A 376 -8.25 -3.97 -1.19
C SER A 376 -8.36 -4.08 -2.72
N LEU A 377 -9.36 -3.44 -3.35
CA LEU A 377 -9.63 -3.66 -4.76
C LEU A 377 -9.37 -2.45 -5.65
N PHE A 378 -9.48 -1.22 -5.13
CA PHE A 378 -9.48 -0.04 -5.99
C PHE A 378 -8.41 0.99 -5.66
N ILE A 379 -8.15 1.23 -4.37
CA ILE A 379 -7.35 2.39 -4.00
C ILE A 379 -5.89 2.29 -4.43
N ASP A 380 -5.31 1.10 -4.40
CA ASP A 380 -3.92 0.91 -4.82
C ASP A 380 -3.72 1.23 -6.30
N PHE A 381 -4.71 0.87 -7.13
CA PHE A 381 -4.71 1.22 -8.55
C PHE A 381 -4.80 2.74 -8.76
N VAL A 382 -5.76 3.39 -8.11
CA VAL A 382 -5.93 4.85 -8.20
C VAL A 382 -4.71 5.58 -7.66
N ASN A 383 -4.20 5.16 -6.51
CA ASN A 383 -3.03 5.74 -5.87
C ASN A 383 -1.79 5.70 -6.78
N ALA A 384 -1.51 4.56 -7.41
CA ALA A 384 -0.38 4.42 -8.31
C ALA A 384 -0.43 5.42 -9.50
N MET A 385 -1.64 5.67 -10.04
CA MET A 385 -1.83 6.66 -11.10
C MET A 385 -1.62 8.10 -10.61
N VAL A 386 -2.14 8.43 -9.43
CA VAL A 386 -1.98 9.76 -8.82
C VAL A 386 -0.51 10.02 -8.51
N ILE A 387 0.19 9.08 -7.86
CA ILE A 387 1.62 9.20 -7.55
C ILE A 387 2.43 9.46 -8.81
N LYS A 388 2.16 8.72 -9.90
CA LYS A 388 2.86 8.92 -11.18
C LYS A 388 2.64 10.31 -11.73
N GLY A 389 1.42 10.82 -11.67
CA GLY A 389 1.07 12.18 -12.06
C GLY A 389 1.85 13.23 -11.27
N PHE A 390 1.84 13.13 -9.94
CA PHE A 390 2.57 14.07 -9.07
C PHE A 390 4.09 13.96 -9.25
N ALA A 391 4.66 12.78 -9.34
CA ALA A 391 6.09 12.60 -9.57
C ALA A 391 6.54 13.27 -10.89
N SER A 392 5.77 13.07 -11.97
CA SER A 392 6.05 13.70 -13.25
C SER A 392 5.92 15.24 -13.20
N TRP A 393 4.89 15.73 -12.51
CA TRP A 393 4.68 17.17 -12.34
C TRP A 393 5.79 17.83 -11.49
N ILE A 394 6.21 17.18 -10.40
CA ILE A 394 7.30 17.68 -9.55
C ILE A 394 8.60 17.77 -10.36
N VAL A 395 8.95 16.74 -11.12
CA VAL A 395 10.16 16.71 -11.94
C VAL A 395 10.13 17.82 -13.01
N ALA A 396 8.97 18.12 -13.59
CA ALA A 396 8.83 19.16 -14.60
C ALA A 396 8.92 20.60 -14.05
N ASN A 397 8.55 20.82 -12.77
CA ASN A 397 8.40 22.17 -12.22
C ASN A 397 9.41 22.53 -11.11
N PHE A 398 10.15 21.54 -10.57
CA PHE A 398 11.05 21.76 -9.43
C PHE A 398 12.48 21.22 -9.66
N ARG A 399 12.86 21.01 -10.92
CA ARG A 399 14.25 20.75 -11.31
C ARG A 399 15.03 22.04 -11.42
#